data_9034ae79812836f937c0283aba33d7ef
#
_entry.id   9034ae79812836f937c0283aba33d7ef
#
_cell.length_a   1.000
_cell.length_b   1.000
_cell.length_c   1.000
_cell.angle_alpha   90.00
_cell.angle_beta   90.00
_cell.angle_gamma   90.00
#
_symmetry.space_group_name_H-M   'P 1'
#
loop_
_entity.id
_entity.type
_entity.pdbx_description
1 polymer ?
#
loop_
_entity_poly.entity_id
_entity_poly.type
_entity_poly.pdbx_seq_one_letter_code
_entity_poly.pdbx_strand_id
1 'polypeptide(L)'
;MSRRRKAQKRELIPDPRYGDAILAKFINSLMKNGKKTTAEKVLYGALENIKNKTGQDSMKVFKEALENVKPQIETRSRRVGGATYQVPVEVRSDRRQALAIRWILDAARNRSEATMLERLSNELVDASQNKGIAIKKREDTLKMAEANRAFSHYRW
;
A
#
# COMPACT_ATOMS: atom_id res chain seq x y z
N MET A 1 -20.16 5.84 16.33
CA MET A 1 -18.69 6.03 16.48
C MET A 1 -18.42 6.68 17.83
N SER A 2 -17.46 6.19 18.59
CA SER A 2 -17.12 6.78 19.89
C SER A 2 -16.36 8.11 19.70
N ARG A 3 -16.94 9.23 20.16
CA ARG A 3 -16.26 10.54 20.16
C ARG A 3 -15.29 10.71 21.33
N ARG A 4 -15.41 9.88 22.39
CA ARG A 4 -14.68 10.03 23.66
C ARG A 4 -13.45 9.14 23.78
N ARG A 5 -13.36 8.07 22.99
CA ARG A 5 -12.24 7.11 23.07
C ARG A 5 -11.58 6.93 21.70
N LYS A 6 -10.27 7.05 21.69
CA LYS A 6 -9.42 6.62 20.58
C LYS A 6 -9.11 5.14 20.77
N ALA A 7 -9.33 4.33 19.73
CA ALA A 7 -9.00 2.90 19.78
C ALA A 7 -7.51 2.72 20.10
N GLN A 8 -7.19 1.83 21.05
CA GLN A 8 -5.82 1.47 21.35
C GLN A 8 -5.23 0.71 20.15
N LYS A 9 -4.02 1.08 19.76
CA LYS A 9 -3.29 0.35 18.72
C LYS A 9 -2.84 -0.99 19.33
N ARG A 10 -3.25 -2.09 18.73
CA ARG A 10 -2.78 -3.42 19.11
C ARG A 10 -1.31 -3.56 18.74
N GLU A 11 -0.52 -4.17 19.60
CA GLU A 11 0.85 -4.56 19.27
C GLU A 11 0.83 -5.57 18.13
N LEU A 12 1.73 -5.37 17.19
CA LEU A 12 1.85 -6.24 16.04
C LEU A 12 3.00 -7.21 16.29
N ILE A 13 2.67 -8.49 16.35
CA ILE A 13 3.67 -9.56 16.39
C ILE A 13 4.37 -9.60 15.03
N PRO A 14 5.71 -9.45 14.97
CA PRO A 14 6.43 -9.54 13.72
C PRO A 14 6.28 -10.92 13.08
N ASP A 15 6.56 -10.99 11.77
CA ASP A 15 6.47 -12.24 11.02
C ASP A 15 7.51 -13.26 11.52
N PRO A 16 7.12 -14.53 11.78
CA PRO A 16 8.02 -15.52 12.36
C PRO A 16 9.18 -15.93 11.42
N ARG A 17 9.00 -15.81 10.10
CA ARG A 17 10.01 -16.23 9.12
C ARG A 17 11.08 -15.15 8.85
N TYR A 18 10.67 -13.90 8.79
CA TYR A 18 11.53 -12.76 8.44
C TYR A 18 11.73 -11.74 9.57
N GLY A 19 11.02 -11.89 10.70
CA GLY A 19 11.11 -10.95 11.82
C GLY A 19 10.62 -9.53 11.52
N ASP A 20 9.91 -9.31 10.40
CA ASP A 20 9.53 -7.98 9.92
C ASP A 20 8.06 -7.67 10.25
N ALA A 21 7.84 -6.56 10.96
CA ALA A 21 6.51 -6.09 11.34
C ALA A 21 5.69 -5.55 10.13
N ILE A 22 6.37 -5.03 9.09
CA ILE A 22 5.70 -4.55 7.88
C ILE A 22 5.14 -5.75 7.10
N LEU A 23 5.91 -6.83 7.02
CA LEU A 23 5.49 -8.07 6.38
C LEU A 23 4.26 -8.65 7.08
N ALA A 24 4.23 -8.65 8.42
CA ALA A 24 3.06 -9.08 9.18
C ALA A 24 1.82 -8.22 8.90
N LYS A 25 1.97 -6.89 8.78
CA LYS A 25 0.87 -6.00 8.35
C LYS A 25 0.40 -6.32 6.93
N PHE A 26 1.33 -6.63 6.05
CA PHE A 26 1.02 -6.99 4.67
C PHE A 26 0.20 -8.28 4.61
N ILE A 27 0.60 -9.33 5.33
CA ILE A 27 -0.14 -10.60 5.46
C ILE A 27 -1.56 -10.35 5.98
N ASN A 28 -1.71 -9.55 7.04
CA ASN A 28 -3.01 -9.23 7.61
C ASN A 28 -3.92 -8.48 6.60
N SER A 29 -3.35 -7.65 5.74
CA SER A 29 -4.08 -6.93 4.69
C SER A 29 -4.39 -7.80 3.47
N LEU A 30 -3.53 -8.76 3.16
CA LEU A 30 -3.73 -9.74 2.08
C LEU A 30 -4.82 -10.75 2.44
N MET A 31 -4.93 -11.10 3.73
CA MET A 31 -5.86 -12.09 4.26
C MET A 31 -7.32 -11.73 3.91
N LYS A 32 -8.07 -12.74 3.45
CA LYS A 32 -9.52 -12.68 3.27
C LYS A 32 -10.20 -13.74 4.12
N ASN A 33 -11.37 -13.43 4.67
CA ASN A 33 -12.19 -14.36 5.45
C ASN A 33 -11.46 -15.03 6.64
N GLY A 34 -10.46 -14.37 7.22
CA GLY A 34 -9.67 -14.89 8.32
C GLY A 34 -8.67 -16.00 7.95
N LYS A 35 -8.50 -16.33 6.66
CA LYS A 35 -7.59 -17.40 6.21
C LYS A 35 -6.12 -16.93 6.19
N LYS A 36 -5.51 -16.79 7.38
CA LYS A 36 -4.15 -16.26 7.53
C LYS A 36 -3.09 -17.18 6.91
N THR A 37 -3.20 -18.48 7.12
CA THR A 37 -2.25 -19.47 6.57
C THR A 37 -2.20 -19.46 5.05
N THR A 38 -3.33 -19.22 4.38
CA THR A 38 -3.37 -19.06 2.92
C THR A 38 -2.67 -17.77 2.48
N ALA A 39 -2.87 -16.66 3.20
CA ALA A 39 -2.19 -15.40 2.91
C ALA A 39 -0.66 -15.51 3.11
N GLU A 40 -0.22 -16.21 4.15
CA GLU A 40 1.20 -16.51 4.39
C GLU A 40 1.81 -17.32 3.24
N LYS A 41 1.14 -18.39 2.83
CA LYS A 41 1.59 -19.21 1.68
C LYS A 41 1.72 -18.39 0.39
N VAL A 42 0.75 -17.53 0.10
CA VAL A 42 0.78 -16.67 -1.08
C VAL A 42 1.94 -15.68 -1.02
N LEU A 43 2.15 -15.02 0.13
CA LEU A 43 3.21 -14.03 0.25
C LEU A 43 4.60 -14.67 0.24
N TYR A 44 4.82 -15.74 0.99
CA TYR A 44 6.10 -16.43 1.01
C TYR A 44 6.45 -17.02 -0.37
N GLY A 45 5.48 -17.62 -1.04
CA GLY A 45 5.68 -18.10 -2.39
C GLY A 45 5.95 -16.96 -3.40
N ALA A 46 5.31 -15.80 -3.23
CA ALA A 46 5.62 -14.61 -4.04
C ALA A 46 7.06 -14.13 -3.82
N LEU A 47 7.54 -14.10 -2.58
CA LEU A 47 8.92 -13.72 -2.25
C LEU A 47 9.95 -14.72 -2.83
N GLU A 48 9.66 -16.02 -2.76
CA GLU A 48 10.49 -17.05 -3.40
C GLU A 48 10.52 -16.89 -4.93
N ASN A 49 9.39 -16.60 -5.52
CA ASN A 49 9.27 -16.36 -6.96
C ASN A 49 10.07 -15.10 -7.40
N ILE A 50 10.05 -14.04 -6.61
CA ILE A 50 10.88 -12.84 -6.82
C ILE A 50 12.36 -13.20 -6.81
N LYS A 51 12.81 -13.95 -5.80
CA LYS A 51 14.20 -14.39 -5.70
C LYS A 51 14.62 -15.22 -6.92
N ASN A 52 13.77 -16.14 -7.38
CA ASN A 52 14.04 -16.99 -8.54
C ASN A 52 14.09 -16.20 -9.85
N LYS A 53 13.23 -15.19 -10.01
CA LYS A 53 13.15 -14.38 -11.24
C LYS A 53 14.21 -13.30 -11.34
N THR A 54 14.53 -12.63 -10.22
CA THR A 54 15.41 -11.46 -10.22
C THR A 54 16.83 -11.78 -9.74
N GLY A 55 17.02 -12.88 -9.03
CA GLY A 55 18.29 -13.21 -8.35
C GLY A 55 18.62 -12.28 -7.17
N GLN A 56 17.77 -11.32 -6.85
CA GLN A 56 17.97 -10.36 -5.78
C GLN A 56 17.34 -10.83 -4.46
N ASP A 57 17.75 -10.20 -3.37
CA ASP A 57 17.09 -10.43 -2.07
C ASP A 57 15.61 -9.99 -2.14
N SER A 58 14.71 -10.95 -1.96
CA SER A 58 13.26 -10.72 -2.04
C SER A 58 12.76 -9.69 -1.04
N MET A 59 13.37 -9.62 0.16
CA MET A 59 12.99 -8.63 1.17
C MET A 59 13.43 -7.22 0.78
N LYS A 60 14.56 -7.08 0.09
CA LYS A 60 15.01 -5.80 -0.46
C LYS A 60 14.03 -5.31 -1.52
N VAL A 61 13.69 -6.15 -2.50
CA VAL A 61 12.70 -5.83 -3.55
C VAL A 61 11.34 -5.45 -2.95
N PHE A 62 10.88 -6.20 -1.95
CA PHE A 62 9.64 -5.91 -1.23
C PHE A 62 9.64 -4.53 -0.56
N LYS A 63 10.72 -4.19 0.16
CA LYS A 63 10.85 -2.88 0.82
C LYS A 63 10.96 -1.74 -0.17
N GLU A 64 11.72 -1.89 -1.24
CA GLU A 64 11.82 -0.93 -2.33
C GLU A 64 10.47 -0.70 -3.03
N ALA A 65 9.73 -1.77 -3.33
CA ALA A 65 8.39 -1.68 -3.90
C ALA A 65 7.44 -0.87 -3.01
N LEU A 66 7.42 -1.16 -1.70
CA LEU A 66 6.61 -0.42 -0.75
C LEU A 66 7.00 1.06 -0.68
N GLU A 67 8.31 1.35 -0.63
CA GLU A 67 8.80 2.73 -0.56
C GLU A 67 8.41 3.53 -1.80
N ASN A 68 8.56 2.93 -2.98
CA ASN A 68 8.20 3.55 -4.26
C ASN A 68 6.70 3.85 -4.38
N VAL A 69 5.83 3.06 -3.77
CA VAL A 69 4.37 3.25 -3.83
C VAL A 69 3.84 4.21 -2.77
N LYS A 70 4.59 4.51 -1.70
CA LYS A 70 4.14 5.42 -0.63
C LYS A 70 3.83 6.83 -1.15
N PRO A 71 2.58 7.33 -1.00
CA PRO A 71 2.25 8.70 -1.38
C PRO A 71 2.71 9.69 -0.31
N GLN A 72 3.20 10.84 -0.73
CA GLN A 72 3.52 11.96 0.17
C GLN A 72 2.30 12.85 0.43
N ILE A 73 1.44 13.01 -0.58
CA ILE A 73 0.28 13.89 -0.56
C ILE A 73 -0.95 13.09 -0.98
N GLU A 74 -2.08 13.35 -0.36
CA GLU A 74 -3.41 12.88 -0.78
C GLU A 74 -4.38 14.06 -0.88
N THR A 75 -5.44 13.93 -1.66
CA THR A 75 -6.53 14.90 -1.67
C THR A 75 -7.63 14.48 -0.71
N ARG A 76 -8.15 15.43 0.05
CA ARG A 76 -9.32 15.22 0.92
C ARG A 76 -10.41 16.20 0.56
N SER A 77 -11.63 15.70 0.46
CA SER A 77 -12.79 16.56 0.25
C SER A 77 -13.09 17.39 1.50
N ARG A 78 -13.29 18.70 1.31
CA ARG A 78 -13.74 19.64 2.33
C ARG A 78 -14.90 20.46 1.79
N ARG A 79 -15.94 20.60 2.59
CA ARG A 79 -17.10 21.43 2.24
C ARG A 79 -16.92 22.84 2.84
N VAL A 80 -16.91 23.84 1.99
CA VAL A 80 -16.79 25.25 2.38
C VAL A 80 -17.88 26.04 1.64
N GLY A 81 -18.72 26.78 2.37
CA GLY A 81 -19.78 27.62 1.77
C GLY A 81 -20.73 26.87 0.84
N GLY A 82 -21.01 25.59 1.09
CA GLY A 82 -21.89 24.76 0.25
C GLY A 82 -21.21 24.04 -0.91
N ALA A 83 -20.00 24.45 -1.34
CA ALA A 83 -19.20 23.75 -2.35
C ALA A 83 -18.23 22.74 -1.72
N THR A 84 -17.95 21.66 -2.44
CA THR A 84 -16.97 20.63 -2.01
C THR A 84 -15.69 20.78 -2.78
N TYR A 85 -14.59 21.04 -2.07
CA TYR A 85 -13.26 21.20 -2.63
C TYR A 85 -12.39 19.98 -2.32
N GLN A 86 -11.52 19.60 -3.25
CA GLN A 86 -10.49 18.59 -3.04
C GLN A 86 -9.23 19.30 -2.54
N VAL A 87 -8.91 19.16 -1.26
CA VAL A 87 -7.79 19.86 -0.63
C VAL A 87 -6.59 18.93 -0.53
N PRO A 88 -5.42 19.30 -1.07
CA PRO A 88 -4.20 18.51 -0.91
C PRO A 88 -3.69 18.57 0.53
N VAL A 89 -3.41 17.42 1.12
CA VAL A 89 -2.95 17.28 2.51
C VAL A 89 -1.79 16.29 2.56
N GLU A 90 -0.76 16.61 3.34
CA GLU A 90 0.33 15.67 3.60
C GLU A 90 -0.16 14.41 4.32
N VAL A 91 0.35 13.26 3.89
CA VAL A 91 -0.01 11.97 4.46
C VAL A 91 0.94 11.61 5.60
N ARG A 92 0.40 11.28 6.77
CA ARG A 92 1.20 10.79 7.90
C ARG A 92 1.87 9.46 7.59
N SER A 93 3.03 9.18 8.18
CA SER A 93 3.84 7.98 7.91
C SER A 93 3.07 6.66 8.02
N ASP A 94 2.30 6.48 9.10
CA ASP A 94 1.46 5.29 9.31
C ASP A 94 0.46 5.08 8.16
N ARG A 95 -0.12 6.17 7.65
CA ARG A 95 -1.09 6.14 6.56
C ARG A 95 -0.43 5.93 5.21
N ARG A 96 0.76 6.51 4.98
CA ARG A 96 1.55 6.25 3.75
C ARG A 96 1.77 4.75 3.57
N GLN A 97 2.20 4.08 4.64
CA GLN A 97 2.40 2.64 4.63
C GLN A 97 1.11 1.85 4.37
N ALA A 98 0.01 2.23 5.03
CA ALA A 98 -1.27 1.56 4.84
C ALA A 98 -1.81 1.73 3.42
N LEU A 99 -1.64 2.91 2.81
CA LEU A 99 -2.01 3.18 1.42
C LEU A 99 -1.16 2.37 0.45
N ALA A 100 0.15 2.32 0.64
CA ALA A 100 1.05 1.55 -0.21
C ALA A 100 0.68 0.06 -0.21
N ILE A 101 0.46 -0.54 0.96
CA ILE A 101 0.03 -1.93 1.07
C ILE A 101 -1.29 -2.15 0.32
N ARG A 102 -2.28 -1.30 0.53
CA ARG A 102 -3.58 -1.40 -0.12
C ARG A 102 -3.46 -1.30 -1.63
N TRP A 103 -2.74 -0.31 -2.14
CA TRP A 103 -2.61 -0.10 -3.59
C TRP A 103 -1.87 -1.24 -4.28
N ILE A 104 -0.82 -1.80 -3.67
CA ILE A 104 -0.14 -2.99 -4.20
C ILE A 104 -1.08 -4.19 -4.22
N LEU A 105 -1.85 -4.43 -3.16
CA LEU A 105 -2.78 -5.54 -3.11
C LEU A 105 -3.93 -5.41 -4.11
N ASP A 106 -4.47 -4.20 -4.25
CA ASP A 106 -5.54 -3.94 -5.22
C ASP A 106 -5.00 -4.05 -6.66
N ALA A 107 -3.81 -3.54 -6.93
CA ALA A 107 -3.14 -3.69 -8.21
C ALA A 107 -2.88 -5.16 -8.54
N ALA A 108 -2.32 -5.93 -7.61
CA ALA A 108 -2.07 -7.35 -7.80
C ALA A 108 -3.37 -8.15 -8.08
N ARG A 109 -4.46 -7.82 -7.38
CA ARG A 109 -5.76 -8.48 -7.61
C ARG A 109 -6.34 -8.23 -9.00
N ASN A 110 -6.03 -7.09 -9.60
CA ASN A 110 -6.52 -6.69 -10.92
C ASN A 110 -5.65 -7.19 -12.09
N ARG A 111 -4.54 -7.88 -11.79
CA ARG A 111 -3.68 -8.48 -12.83
C ARG A 111 -4.33 -9.73 -13.43
N SER A 112 -3.90 -10.09 -14.63
CA SER A 112 -4.46 -11.18 -15.44
C SER A 112 -3.80 -12.55 -15.23
N GLU A 113 -2.69 -12.62 -14.47
CA GLU A 113 -1.98 -13.90 -14.23
C GLU A 113 -2.89 -14.91 -13.50
N ALA A 114 -2.61 -16.20 -13.65
CA ALA A 114 -3.48 -17.27 -13.18
C ALA A 114 -3.58 -17.30 -11.63
N THR A 115 -2.46 -17.20 -10.92
CA THR A 115 -2.42 -17.33 -9.47
C THR A 115 -2.16 -16.00 -8.77
N MET A 116 -2.72 -15.83 -7.55
CA MET A 116 -2.45 -14.63 -6.74
C MET A 116 -0.97 -14.49 -6.37
N LEU A 117 -0.25 -15.60 -6.26
CA LEU A 117 1.18 -15.65 -6.01
C LEU A 117 1.95 -14.96 -7.15
N GLU A 118 1.65 -15.32 -8.41
CA GLU A 118 2.27 -14.72 -9.58
C GLU A 118 1.90 -13.25 -9.74
N ARG A 119 0.62 -12.92 -9.57
CA ARG A 119 0.13 -11.54 -9.60
C ARG A 119 0.89 -10.65 -8.61
N LEU A 120 1.04 -11.12 -7.37
CA LEU A 120 1.71 -10.38 -6.32
C LEU A 120 3.22 -10.27 -6.59
N SER A 121 3.89 -11.36 -7.00
CA SER A 121 5.32 -11.32 -7.31
C SER A 121 5.64 -10.35 -8.46
N ASN A 122 4.84 -10.38 -9.53
CA ASN A 122 5.05 -9.50 -10.68
C ASN A 122 4.77 -8.03 -10.33
N GLU A 123 3.71 -7.73 -9.56
CA GLU A 123 3.42 -6.36 -9.13
C GLU A 123 4.51 -5.80 -8.22
N LEU A 124 5.07 -6.61 -7.31
CA LEU A 124 6.17 -6.18 -6.44
C LEU A 124 7.45 -5.90 -7.25
N VAL A 125 7.77 -6.73 -8.24
CA VAL A 125 8.91 -6.50 -9.14
C VAL A 125 8.70 -5.23 -9.95
N ASP A 126 7.53 -5.06 -10.57
CA ASP A 126 7.21 -3.86 -11.35
C ASP A 126 7.28 -2.60 -10.47
N ALA A 127 6.72 -2.64 -9.25
CA ALA A 127 6.74 -1.52 -8.31
C ALA A 127 8.15 -1.17 -7.82
N SER A 128 9.04 -2.16 -7.64
CA SER A 128 10.44 -1.90 -7.30
C SER A 128 11.18 -1.14 -8.41
N GLN A 129 10.79 -1.36 -9.67
CA GLN A 129 11.30 -0.66 -10.85
C GLN A 129 10.54 0.63 -11.20
N ASN A 130 9.70 1.15 -10.31
CA ASN A 130 8.81 2.29 -10.55
C ASN A 130 7.86 2.10 -11.74
N LYS A 131 7.35 0.88 -11.92
CA LYS A 131 6.37 0.49 -12.95
C LYS A 131 5.14 -0.12 -12.27
N GLY A 132 4.12 -0.41 -13.08
CA GLY A 132 2.93 -1.14 -12.62
C GLY A 132 1.76 -0.24 -12.20
N ILE A 133 0.64 -0.90 -11.89
CA ILE A 133 -0.64 -0.23 -11.60
C ILE A 133 -0.59 0.50 -10.26
N ALA A 134 0.13 -0.02 -9.26
CA ALA A 134 0.27 0.62 -7.96
C ALA A 134 1.03 1.95 -8.05
N ILE A 135 2.10 2.01 -8.85
CA ILE A 135 2.86 3.23 -9.12
C ILE A 135 1.99 4.26 -9.87
N LYS A 136 1.28 3.81 -10.90
CA LYS A 136 0.34 4.68 -11.61
C LYS A 136 -0.69 5.30 -10.67
N LYS A 137 -1.23 4.54 -9.72
CA LYS A 137 -2.16 5.05 -8.70
C LYS A 137 -1.52 6.15 -7.83
N ARG A 138 -0.25 6.00 -7.44
CA ARG A 138 0.49 7.04 -6.71
C ARG A 138 0.62 8.31 -7.56
N GLU A 139 1.01 8.16 -8.83
CA GLU A 139 1.18 9.29 -9.76
C GLU A 139 -0.15 10.02 -10.02
N ASP A 140 -1.24 9.28 -10.25
CA ASP A 140 -2.56 9.86 -10.42
C ASP A 140 -3.01 10.64 -9.19
N THR A 141 -2.70 10.12 -7.98
CA THR A 141 -2.98 10.82 -6.72
C THR A 141 -2.15 12.10 -6.60
N LEU A 142 -0.87 12.06 -7.00
CA LEU A 142 0.00 13.23 -7.00
C LEU A 142 -0.48 14.29 -8.02
N LYS A 143 -0.80 13.90 -9.24
CA LYS A 143 -1.37 14.79 -10.27
C LYS A 143 -2.66 15.45 -9.81
N MET A 144 -3.53 14.69 -9.15
CA MET A 144 -4.77 15.21 -8.58
C MET A 144 -4.48 16.25 -7.47
N ALA A 145 -3.48 16.01 -6.63
CA ALA A 145 -3.07 16.94 -5.59
C ALA A 145 -2.46 18.23 -6.18
N GLU A 146 -1.66 18.12 -7.23
CA GLU A 146 -1.10 19.25 -7.95
C GLU A 146 -2.17 20.09 -8.64
N ALA A 147 -3.12 19.46 -9.33
CA ALA A 147 -4.24 20.17 -9.98
C ALA A 147 -5.10 20.94 -8.98
N ASN A 148 -5.20 20.47 -7.76
CA ASN A 148 -5.97 21.11 -6.68
C ASN A 148 -5.11 21.99 -5.75
N ARG A 149 -3.86 22.28 -6.11
CA ARG A 149 -2.92 23.06 -5.29
C ARG A 149 -3.44 24.44 -4.89
N ALA A 150 -4.24 25.07 -5.75
CA ALA A 150 -4.87 26.37 -5.48
C ALA A 150 -5.76 26.35 -4.22
N PHE A 151 -6.31 25.19 -3.85
CA PHE A 151 -7.18 25.02 -2.67
C PHE A 151 -6.42 24.63 -1.40
N SER A 152 -5.10 24.63 -1.41
CA SER A 152 -4.26 24.25 -0.26
C SER A 152 -4.51 25.14 0.98
N HIS A 153 -4.91 26.40 0.79
CA HIS A 153 -5.24 27.31 1.87
C HIS A 153 -6.54 26.94 2.63
N TYR A 154 -7.36 26.04 2.09
CA TYR A 154 -8.52 25.48 2.79
C TYR A 154 -8.16 24.31 3.74
N ARG A 155 -6.91 24.00 3.90
CA ARG A 155 -6.40 22.99 4.84
C ARG A 155 -6.69 23.42 6.28
N TRP A 156 -7.11 22.50 7.17
CA TRP A 156 -7.28 22.74 8.63
C TRP A 156 -6.12 22.20 9.41
#